data_dff6418f51d14348a4227a4fa3be77ac
#
_entry.id   dff6418f51d14348a4227a4fa3be77ac
#
_cell.length_a   1.000
_cell.length_b   1.000
_cell.length_c   1.000
_cell.angle_alpha   90.00
_cell.angle_beta   90.00
_cell.angle_gamma   90.00
#
_symmetry.space_group_name_H-M   'P 1'
#
loop_
_entity.id
_entity.type
_entity.pdbx_description
1 polymer ?
#
loop_
_entity_poly.entity_id
_entity_poly.type
_entity_poly.pdbx_seq_one_letter_code
_entity_poly.pdbx_strand_id
1 'polypeptide(L)'
;VYEGDCFAPLRQFSEYMQASGLVMPESEPAAFEPMWCAWGYEREATFAEILGTLPKVKELGIKWATVDDGYQIAEGDWELDTKRFPGGDRDMVDLVKKMKAYGLKVQLWWAPLAADPGTKVLKENPDFITLSKQQTPHYITWWDSYYLSPVDSGVVSYSRDLVDRFMKKYDFDGLKLDGQHLNSVHPDYNWKHHPECPQYSYEQLPGFFKMIYDESRSINPHAVIQNCPCGCCMSFYNLPYTNQTVASDPTSSWQVRLKGYVYKALVPRTAYFGDHVELSDNGDDFASSFGIGAVLGTKFTWPKNN
;
A
#
# COMPACT_ATOMS: atom_id res chain seq x y z
N VAL A 1 22.19 24.96 -12.18
CA VAL A 1 21.18 25.32 -13.20
C VAL A 1 21.12 24.18 -14.19
N TYR A 2 19.91 23.69 -14.46
CA TYR A 2 19.66 22.61 -15.41
C TYR A 2 18.96 23.18 -16.65
N GLU A 3 19.30 22.66 -17.81
CA GLU A 3 18.56 22.92 -19.04
C GLU A 3 17.44 21.88 -19.17
N GLY A 4 16.24 22.28 -19.57
CA GLY A 4 15.09 21.43 -19.78
C GLY A 4 13.87 21.82 -18.93
N ASP A 5 12.97 20.86 -18.73
CA ASP A 5 11.78 21.04 -17.90
C ASP A 5 12.09 21.00 -16.39
N CYS A 6 11.11 21.35 -15.54
CA CYS A 6 11.28 21.34 -14.08
C CYS A 6 11.49 19.95 -13.49
N PHE A 7 11.29 18.86 -14.26
CA PHE A 7 11.52 17.48 -13.84
C PHE A 7 12.90 16.95 -14.26
N ALA A 8 13.66 17.67 -15.08
CA ALA A 8 15.02 17.28 -15.49
C ALA A 8 15.95 17.04 -14.27
N PRO A 9 15.95 17.86 -13.21
CA PRO A 9 16.74 17.59 -12.02
C PRO A 9 16.37 16.28 -11.32
N LEU A 10 15.09 15.90 -11.31
CA LEU A 10 14.65 14.65 -10.69
C LEU A 10 15.15 13.43 -11.48
N ARG A 11 15.09 13.49 -12.81
CA ARG A 11 15.67 12.45 -13.68
C ARG A 11 17.15 12.27 -13.42
N GLN A 12 17.92 13.38 -13.45
CA GLN A 12 19.36 13.35 -13.21
C GLN A 12 19.72 12.86 -11.82
N PHE A 13 18.93 13.24 -10.80
CA PHE A 13 19.11 12.72 -9.44
C PHE A 13 18.91 11.21 -9.40
N SER A 14 17.84 10.69 -10.01
CA SER A 14 17.58 9.26 -10.06
C SER A 14 18.69 8.51 -10.82
N GLU A 15 19.13 9.02 -11.97
CA GLU A 15 20.24 8.46 -12.76
C GLU A 15 21.54 8.42 -11.96
N TYR A 16 21.85 9.50 -11.22
CA TYR A 16 23.02 9.55 -10.34
C TYR A 16 22.95 8.50 -9.22
N MET A 17 21.79 8.36 -8.59
CA MET A 17 21.59 7.37 -7.52
C MET A 17 21.69 5.94 -8.05
N GLN A 18 21.17 5.68 -9.25
CA GLN A 18 21.31 4.38 -9.91
C GLN A 18 22.75 4.09 -10.32
N ALA A 19 23.48 5.07 -10.82
CA ALA A 19 24.92 4.95 -11.09
C ALA A 19 25.73 4.71 -9.82
N SER A 20 25.23 5.13 -8.66
CA SER A 20 25.82 4.89 -7.34
C SER A 20 25.42 3.54 -6.72
N GLY A 21 24.68 2.70 -7.46
CA GLY A 21 24.36 1.33 -7.06
C GLY A 21 22.93 1.12 -6.57
N LEU A 22 22.05 2.15 -6.58
CA LEU A 22 20.65 1.96 -6.25
C LEU A 22 19.92 1.30 -7.43
N VAL A 23 19.27 0.17 -7.19
CA VAL A 23 18.53 -0.57 -8.22
C VAL A 23 17.06 -0.20 -8.14
N MET A 24 16.53 0.45 -9.17
CA MET A 24 15.10 0.71 -9.29
C MET A 24 14.38 -0.48 -9.94
N PRO A 25 13.15 -0.80 -9.50
CA PRO A 25 12.40 -1.90 -10.06
C PRO A 25 11.90 -1.57 -11.47
N GLU A 26 11.70 -2.63 -12.24
CA GLU A 26 10.90 -2.59 -13.46
C GLU A 26 9.59 -3.34 -13.20
N SER A 27 8.46 -2.70 -13.49
CA SER A 27 7.16 -3.30 -13.24
C SER A 27 6.81 -4.33 -14.30
N GLU A 28 6.24 -5.44 -13.87
CA GLU A 28 5.68 -6.46 -14.74
C GLU A 28 4.46 -5.92 -15.50
N PRO A 29 4.12 -6.50 -16.66
CA PRO A 29 2.92 -6.10 -17.42
C PRO A 29 1.64 -6.06 -16.58
N ALA A 30 1.50 -6.96 -15.62
CA ALA A 30 0.35 -7.02 -14.72
C ALA A 30 0.19 -5.74 -13.87
N ALA A 31 1.27 -5.06 -13.52
CA ALA A 31 1.20 -3.83 -12.73
C ALA A 31 0.60 -2.63 -13.51
N PHE A 32 0.49 -2.74 -14.84
CA PHE A 32 -0.10 -1.72 -15.71
C PHE A 32 -1.58 -1.98 -16.05
N GLU A 33 -2.16 -3.05 -15.54
CA GLU A 33 -3.56 -3.42 -15.81
C GLU A 33 -4.54 -2.63 -14.93
N PRO A 34 -5.75 -2.30 -15.44
CA PRO A 34 -6.74 -1.52 -14.68
C PRO A 34 -7.23 -2.26 -13.44
N MET A 35 -7.53 -1.48 -12.39
CA MET A 35 -7.86 -1.98 -11.06
C MET A 35 -9.22 -1.50 -10.58
N TRP A 36 -9.95 -2.38 -9.88
CA TRP A 36 -11.11 -2.03 -9.07
C TRP A 36 -10.77 -2.20 -7.60
N CYS A 37 -11.22 -1.24 -6.76
CA CYS A 37 -10.97 -1.24 -5.33
C CYS A 37 -12.30 -1.32 -4.57
N ALA A 38 -12.38 -2.23 -3.59
CA ALA A 38 -13.56 -2.38 -2.75
C ALA A 38 -13.80 -1.18 -1.81
N TRP A 39 -12.86 -0.23 -1.71
CA TRP A 39 -13.02 1.01 -0.95
C TRP A 39 -14.26 1.84 -1.33
N GLY A 40 -14.92 1.54 -2.45
CA GLY A 40 -16.24 2.11 -2.76
C GLY A 40 -17.33 1.75 -1.75
N TYR A 41 -17.16 0.67 -1.00
CA TYR A 41 -18.02 0.26 0.11
C TYR A 41 -17.48 0.74 1.47
N GLU A 42 -16.37 1.49 1.45
CA GLU A 42 -15.64 1.92 2.63
C GLU A 42 -15.29 0.72 3.56
N ARG A 43 -15.11 0.96 4.84
CA ARG A 43 -14.79 -0.08 5.83
C ARG A 43 -15.90 -1.12 6.05
N GLU A 44 -17.07 -0.90 5.46
CA GLU A 44 -18.24 -1.77 5.64
C GLU A 44 -18.39 -2.84 4.54
N ALA A 45 -17.43 -2.95 3.63
CA ALA A 45 -17.44 -3.91 2.53
C ALA A 45 -17.68 -5.35 3.04
N THR A 46 -18.76 -5.96 2.59
CA THR A 46 -19.08 -7.34 2.90
C THR A 46 -18.61 -8.29 1.80
N PHE A 47 -18.42 -9.55 2.15
CA PHE A 47 -18.12 -10.63 1.21
C PHE A 47 -19.13 -10.66 0.04
N ALA A 48 -20.43 -10.50 0.34
CA ALA A 48 -21.49 -10.56 -0.66
C ALA A 48 -21.43 -9.36 -1.63
N GLU A 49 -21.15 -8.15 -1.13
CA GLU A 49 -21.03 -6.95 -1.94
C GLU A 49 -19.82 -7.02 -2.89
N ILE A 50 -18.68 -7.46 -2.37
CA ILE A 50 -17.49 -7.67 -3.20
C ILE A 50 -17.83 -8.64 -4.34
N LEU A 51 -18.36 -9.82 -4.02
CA LEU A 51 -18.71 -10.82 -5.03
C LEU A 51 -19.79 -10.34 -6.00
N GLY A 52 -20.78 -9.60 -5.50
CA GLY A 52 -21.87 -9.04 -6.33
C GLY A 52 -21.36 -8.04 -7.36
N THR A 53 -20.25 -7.37 -7.09
CA THR A 53 -19.63 -6.40 -8.00
C THR A 53 -18.77 -7.03 -9.10
N LEU A 54 -18.20 -8.23 -8.85
CA LEU A 54 -17.24 -8.85 -9.78
C LEU A 54 -17.77 -9.07 -11.21
N PRO A 55 -19.05 -9.43 -11.46
CA PRO A 55 -19.56 -9.50 -12.82
C PRO A 55 -19.39 -8.22 -13.60
N LYS A 56 -19.62 -7.07 -12.95
CA LYS A 56 -19.46 -5.75 -13.56
C LYS A 56 -17.98 -5.38 -13.74
N VAL A 57 -17.14 -5.71 -12.79
CA VAL A 57 -15.66 -5.56 -12.88
C VAL A 57 -15.14 -6.29 -14.13
N LYS A 58 -15.56 -7.55 -14.30
CA LYS A 58 -15.20 -8.37 -15.48
C LYS A 58 -15.75 -7.80 -16.80
N GLU A 59 -17.01 -7.37 -16.81
CA GLU A 59 -17.67 -6.75 -17.98
C GLU A 59 -16.88 -5.54 -18.48
N LEU A 60 -16.37 -4.71 -17.54
CA LEU A 60 -15.57 -3.53 -17.84
C LEU A 60 -14.12 -3.86 -18.28
N GLY A 61 -13.74 -5.12 -18.30
CA GLY A 61 -12.39 -5.55 -18.71
C GLY A 61 -11.30 -5.24 -17.68
N ILE A 62 -11.67 -4.90 -16.44
CA ILE A 62 -10.76 -4.67 -15.32
C ILE A 62 -10.06 -6.01 -14.98
N LYS A 63 -8.80 -5.95 -14.58
CA LYS A 63 -7.94 -7.12 -14.37
C LYS A 63 -7.57 -7.37 -12.91
N TRP A 64 -7.67 -6.35 -12.08
CA TRP A 64 -7.37 -6.43 -10.64
C TRP A 64 -8.60 -6.10 -9.80
N ALA A 65 -8.69 -6.75 -8.65
CA ALA A 65 -9.64 -6.38 -7.61
C ALA A 65 -8.92 -6.32 -6.26
N THR A 66 -9.03 -5.19 -5.59
CA THR A 66 -8.41 -4.95 -4.27
C THR A 66 -9.45 -5.16 -3.18
N VAL A 67 -9.16 -6.06 -2.23
CA VAL A 67 -9.83 -6.10 -0.92
C VAL A 67 -9.17 -5.02 -0.08
N ASP A 68 -9.91 -3.95 0.19
CA ASP A 68 -9.38 -2.76 0.86
C ASP A 68 -9.60 -2.81 2.38
N ASP A 69 -9.31 -1.72 3.08
CA ASP A 69 -9.47 -1.54 4.52
C ASP A 69 -10.87 -1.98 5.01
N GLY A 70 -10.91 -2.63 6.18
CA GLY A 70 -12.13 -3.04 6.83
C GLY A 70 -12.34 -4.56 6.92
N TYR A 71 -11.46 -5.38 6.39
CA TYR A 71 -11.53 -6.84 6.56
C TYR A 71 -11.02 -7.29 7.95
N GLN A 72 -10.12 -6.52 8.53
CA GLN A 72 -9.44 -6.78 9.80
C GLN A 72 -10.28 -6.35 11.00
N ILE A 73 -9.96 -6.90 12.18
CA ILE A 73 -10.59 -6.50 13.44
C ILE A 73 -10.03 -5.17 13.97
N ALA A 74 -8.75 -4.90 13.72
CA ALA A 74 -8.06 -3.66 14.11
C ALA A 74 -6.71 -3.57 13.36
N GLU A 75 -6.19 -2.36 13.19
CA GLU A 75 -4.81 -2.17 12.79
C GLU A 75 -3.89 -2.79 13.86
N GLY A 76 -2.95 -3.61 13.43
CA GLY A 76 -2.08 -4.39 14.33
C GLY A 76 -2.58 -5.81 14.61
N ASP A 77 -3.88 -6.02 14.73
CA ASP A 77 -4.49 -7.34 14.81
C ASP A 77 -5.18 -7.65 13.47
N TRP A 78 -4.42 -8.23 12.55
CA TRP A 78 -4.83 -8.47 11.15
C TRP A 78 -5.63 -9.77 10.97
N GLU A 79 -6.28 -10.24 12.03
CA GLU A 79 -7.30 -11.26 11.95
C GLU A 79 -8.56 -10.71 11.31
N LEU A 80 -9.33 -11.60 10.67
CA LEU A 80 -10.55 -11.21 9.98
C LEU A 80 -11.66 -10.83 10.97
N ASP A 81 -12.39 -9.75 10.68
CA ASP A 81 -13.61 -9.41 11.41
C ASP A 81 -14.67 -10.51 11.21
N THR A 82 -14.96 -11.25 12.25
CA THR A 82 -15.89 -12.38 12.22
C THR A 82 -17.34 -11.98 11.95
N LYS A 83 -17.70 -10.70 12.06
CA LYS A 83 -19.03 -10.20 11.63
C LYS A 83 -19.17 -10.23 10.12
N ARG A 84 -18.08 -9.93 9.40
CA ARG A 84 -18.03 -9.90 7.92
C ARG A 84 -17.55 -11.23 7.35
N PHE A 85 -16.66 -11.91 8.05
CA PHE A 85 -16.04 -13.18 7.68
C PHE A 85 -16.26 -14.23 8.78
N PRO A 86 -17.52 -14.69 9.00
CA PRO A 86 -17.85 -15.59 10.12
C PRO A 86 -17.10 -16.93 10.06
N GLY A 87 -16.65 -17.36 8.89
CA GLY A 87 -15.82 -18.54 8.71
C GLY A 87 -14.32 -18.29 8.91
N GLY A 88 -13.92 -17.04 9.24
CA GLY A 88 -12.53 -16.65 9.43
C GLY A 88 -11.70 -16.82 8.14
N ASP A 89 -10.48 -17.34 8.29
CA ASP A 89 -9.54 -17.51 7.18
C ASP A 89 -10.11 -18.27 5.96
N ARG A 90 -11.04 -19.19 6.19
CA ARG A 90 -11.70 -19.92 5.07
C ARG A 90 -12.50 -19.01 4.17
N ASP A 91 -13.18 -18.02 4.76
CA ASP A 91 -13.98 -17.07 3.98
C ASP A 91 -13.08 -16.19 3.10
N MET A 92 -11.92 -15.78 3.60
CA MET A 92 -10.96 -15.01 2.79
C MET A 92 -10.38 -15.87 1.65
N VAL A 93 -9.97 -17.10 1.94
CA VAL A 93 -9.49 -18.03 0.90
C VAL A 93 -10.57 -18.28 -0.15
N ASP A 94 -11.82 -18.48 0.27
CA ASP A 94 -12.95 -18.66 -0.65
C ASP A 94 -13.24 -17.41 -1.48
N LEU A 95 -13.12 -16.21 -0.87
CA LEU A 95 -13.28 -14.94 -1.58
C LEU A 95 -12.22 -14.80 -2.69
N VAL A 96 -10.95 -14.95 -2.33
CA VAL A 96 -9.84 -14.87 -3.29
C VAL A 96 -9.99 -15.88 -4.40
N LYS A 97 -10.34 -17.14 -4.10
CA LYS A 97 -10.61 -18.18 -5.10
C LYS A 97 -11.73 -17.79 -6.06
N LYS A 98 -12.82 -17.21 -5.55
CA LYS A 98 -13.94 -16.75 -6.37
C LYS A 98 -13.55 -15.56 -7.23
N MET A 99 -12.79 -14.59 -6.69
CA MET A 99 -12.27 -13.46 -7.47
C MET A 99 -11.37 -13.94 -8.62
N LYS A 100 -10.46 -14.88 -8.35
CA LYS A 100 -9.60 -15.50 -9.37
C LYS A 100 -10.40 -16.28 -10.42
N ALA A 101 -11.51 -16.91 -10.05
CA ALA A 101 -12.42 -17.59 -10.99
C ALA A 101 -13.10 -16.62 -11.99
N TYR A 102 -13.22 -15.34 -11.66
CA TYR A 102 -13.62 -14.29 -12.60
C TYR A 102 -12.49 -13.89 -13.56
N GLY A 103 -11.28 -14.43 -13.39
CA GLY A 103 -10.10 -14.10 -14.18
C GLY A 103 -9.39 -12.84 -13.67
N LEU A 104 -9.62 -12.46 -12.41
CA LEU A 104 -9.01 -11.31 -11.77
C LEU A 104 -7.75 -11.72 -11.02
N LYS A 105 -6.77 -10.84 -10.99
CA LYS A 105 -5.70 -10.81 -10.00
C LYS A 105 -6.23 -10.09 -8.75
N VAL A 106 -5.75 -10.46 -7.59
CA VAL A 106 -6.27 -9.96 -6.32
C VAL A 106 -5.19 -9.34 -5.47
N GLN A 107 -5.51 -8.18 -4.88
CA GLN A 107 -4.61 -7.41 -4.02
C GLN A 107 -5.26 -7.21 -2.66
N LEU A 108 -4.46 -7.27 -1.59
CA LEU A 108 -4.92 -6.99 -0.23
C LEU A 108 -4.33 -5.67 0.26
N TRP A 109 -5.19 -4.82 0.83
CA TRP A 109 -4.79 -3.63 1.56
C TRP A 109 -4.17 -4.01 2.92
N TRP A 110 -3.14 -3.30 3.31
CA TRP A 110 -2.47 -3.46 4.59
C TRP A 110 -1.80 -2.17 5.02
N ALA A 111 -1.99 -1.76 6.27
CA ALA A 111 -1.28 -0.64 6.89
C ALA A 111 -0.16 -1.17 7.82
N PRO A 112 1.02 -1.53 7.28
CA PRO A 112 2.11 -2.02 8.12
C PRO A 112 2.58 -0.96 9.11
N LEU A 113 3.15 -1.39 10.23
CA LEU A 113 3.66 -0.53 11.31
C LEU A 113 2.59 0.31 12.04
N ALA A 114 1.32 0.04 11.84
CA ALA A 114 0.23 0.62 12.63
C ALA A 114 -0.35 -0.43 13.58
N ALA A 115 -0.64 -0.05 14.82
CA ALA A 115 -1.33 -0.91 15.78
C ALA A 115 -2.21 -0.10 16.73
N ASP A 116 -3.51 -0.45 16.78
CA ASP A 116 -4.48 0.24 17.61
C ASP A 116 -4.25 0.00 19.10
N PRO A 117 -4.53 0.99 19.95
CA PRO A 117 -4.48 0.82 21.39
C PRO A 117 -5.35 -0.35 21.84
N GLY A 118 -4.75 -1.24 22.64
CA GLY A 118 -5.48 -2.38 23.22
C GLY A 118 -5.55 -3.64 22.36
N THR A 119 -4.93 -3.65 21.18
CA THR A 119 -4.76 -4.83 20.34
C THR A 119 -3.97 -5.94 21.06
N LYS A 120 -4.16 -7.18 20.60
CA LYS A 120 -3.43 -8.33 21.11
C LYS A 120 -1.93 -8.19 20.88
N VAL A 121 -1.54 -7.76 19.68
CA VAL A 121 -0.12 -7.59 19.36
C VAL A 121 0.58 -6.67 20.34
N LEU A 122 -0.04 -5.56 20.75
CA LEU A 122 0.53 -4.62 21.72
C LEU A 122 0.48 -5.12 23.16
N LYS A 123 -0.53 -5.90 23.53
CA LYS A 123 -0.59 -6.54 24.87
C LYS A 123 0.50 -7.59 25.05
N GLU A 124 0.76 -8.36 24.00
CA GLU A 124 1.80 -9.40 24.02
C GLU A 124 3.20 -8.83 23.81
N ASN A 125 3.31 -7.71 23.09
CA ASN A 125 4.60 -7.09 22.70
C ASN A 125 4.55 -5.56 22.91
N PRO A 126 4.48 -5.08 24.15
CA PRO A 126 4.38 -3.63 24.43
C PRO A 126 5.61 -2.84 24.00
N ASP A 127 6.75 -3.52 23.85
CA ASP A 127 8.00 -2.91 23.42
C ASP A 127 8.05 -2.62 21.89
N PHE A 128 7.11 -3.11 21.09
CA PHE A 128 7.07 -2.86 19.63
C PHE A 128 6.88 -1.39 19.25
N ILE A 129 6.35 -0.57 20.17
CA ILE A 129 5.99 0.83 19.94
C ILE A 129 7.24 1.71 19.89
N THR A 130 7.30 2.60 18.90
CA THR A 130 8.30 3.68 18.88
C THR A 130 7.98 4.73 19.91
N LEU A 131 9.00 5.27 20.58
CA LEU A 131 8.86 6.26 21.64
C LEU A 131 9.56 7.59 21.29
N SER A 132 8.95 8.68 21.71
CA SER A 132 9.56 10.01 21.68
C SER A 132 10.71 10.12 22.69
N LYS A 133 11.48 11.21 22.64
CA LYS A 133 12.51 11.51 23.63
C LYS A 133 11.97 11.59 25.05
N GLN A 134 10.68 11.94 25.21
CA GLN A 134 9.98 12.01 26.50
C GLN A 134 9.37 10.65 26.89
N GLN A 135 9.69 9.59 26.17
CA GLN A 135 9.15 8.23 26.40
C GLN A 135 7.62 8.15 26.25
N THR A 136 7.06 8.99 25.40
CA THR A 136 5.64 8.89 25.00
C THR A 136 5.54 8.16 23.65
N PRO A 137 4.55 7.26 23.46
CA PRO A 137 4.33 6.60 22.20
C PRO A 137 4.14 7.57 21.03
N HIS A 138 4.76 7.28 19.90
CA HIS A 138 4.41 7.96 18.66
C HIS A 138 3.04 7.49 18.18
N TYR A 139 2.21 8.44 17.73
CA TYR A 139 0.81 8.20 17.42
C TYR A 139 0.48 8.60 15.99
N ILE A 140 -0.23 7.74 15.30
CA ILE A 140 -0.72 7.94 13.94
C ILE A 140 -2.15 8.47 14.07
N THR A 141 -2.31 9.78 14.04
CA THR A 141 -3.60 10.46 14.32
C THR A 141 -4.70 10.11 13.33
N TRP A 142 -4.34 9.73 12.11
CA TRP A 142 -5.31 9.40 11.07
C TRP A 142 -6.07 8.10 11.36
N TRP A 143 -5.40 7.14 12.04
CA TRP A 143 -5.99 5.83 12.34
C TRP A 143 -6.11 5.54 13.84
N ASP A 144 -5.87 6.53 14.68
CA ASP A 144 -5.85 6.34 16.13
C ASP A 144 -4.92 5.21 16.62
N SER A 145 -3.83 4.96 15.87
CA SER A 145 -2.91 3.84 16.09
C SER A 145 -1.57 4.30 16.65
N TYR A 146 -0.86 3.39 17.32
CA TYR A 146 0.55 3.57 17.68
C TYR A 146 1.45 3.11 16.55
N TYR A 147 2.65 3.71 16.50
CA TYR A 147 3.66 3.42 15.50
C TYR A 147 4.56 2.29 15.98
N LEU A 148 4.65 1.18 15.22
CA LEU A 148 5.57 0.08 15.48
C LEU A 148 6.96 0.37 14.90
N SER A 149 8.01 -0.09 15.58
CA SER A 149 9.38 0.17 15.15
C SER A 149 9.77 -0.70 13.94
N PRO A 150 10.14 -0.10 12.80
CA PRO A 150 10.58 -0.85 11.62
C PRO A 150 11.93 -1.56 11.80
N VAL A 151 12.66 -1.25 12.88
CA VAL A 151 13.97 -1.83 13.19
C VAL A 151 13.93 -2.88 14.30
N ASP A 152 12.80 -3.02 14.99
CA ASP A 152 12.62 -4.08 15.97
C ASP A 152 12.48 -5.44 15.28
N SER A 153 13.28 -6.40 15.68
CA SER A 153 13.31 -7.74 15.06
C SER A 153 12.01 -8.51 15.22
N GLY A 154 11.27 -8.28 16.31
CA GLY A 154 9.95 -8.87 16.55
C GLY A 154 8.89 -8.28 15.62
N VAL A 155 8.92 -6.95 15.41
CA VAL A 155 8.04 -6.27 14.43
C VAL A 155 8.32 -6.76 13.02
N VAL A 156 9.59 -6.89 12.65
CA VAL A 156 10.00 -7.41 11.32
C VAL A 156 9.53 -8.86 11.15
N SER A 157 9.72 -9.71 12.17
CA SER A 157 9.26 -11.11 12.13
C SER A 157 7.75 -11.20 12.02
N TYR A 158 7.03 -10.45 12.86
CA TYR A 158 5.56 -10.38 12.83
C TYR A 158 5.03 -9.93 11.45
N SER A 159 5.66 -8.92 10.87
CA SER A 159 5.28 -8.43 9.53
C SER A 159 5.55 -9.46 8.43
N ARG A 160 6.61 -10.23 8.54
CA ARG A 160 6.92 -11.34 7.62
C ARG A 160 5.87 -12.44 7.69
N ASP A 161 5.46 -12.83 8.91
CA ASP A 161 4.40 -13.81 9.11
C ASP A 161 3.06 -13.35 8.51
N LEU A 162 2.80 -12.03 8.54
CA LEU A 162 1.62 -11.45 7.88
C LEU A 162 1.74 -11.53 6.34
N VAL A 163 2.91 -11.23 5.77
CA VAL A 163 3.12 -11.39 4.32
C VAL A 163 2.91 -12.85 3.92
N ASP A 164 3.43 -13.81 4.67
CA ASP A 164 3.20 -15.24 4.44
C ASP A 164 1.70 -15.58 4.50
N ARG A 165 0.99 -15.06 5.48
CA ARG A 165 -0.46 -15.25 5.59
C ARG A 165 -1.19 -14.70 4.37
N PHE A 166 -0.89 -13.49 3.95
CA PHE A 166 -1.58 -12.82 2.85
C PHE A 166 -1.26 -13.43 1.49
N MET A 167 0.01 -13.66 1.21
CA MET A 167 0.47 -14.11 -0.10
C MET A 167 0.38 -15.63 -0.28
N LYS A 168 0.68 -16.41 0.77
CA LYS A 168 0.76 -17.87 0.68
C LYS A 168 -0.51 -18.55 1.15
N LYS A 169 -1.08 -18.12 2.30
CA LYS A 169 -2.27 -18.77 2.85
C LYS A 169 -3.55 -18.30 2.17
N TYR A 170 -3.70 -16.99 1.95
CA TYR A 170 -4.86 -16.41 1.28
C TYR A 170 -4.72 -16.36 -0.24
N ASP A 171 -3.51 -16.53 -0.76
CA ASP A 171 -3.20 -16.59 -2.20
C ASP A 171 -3.48 -15.26 -2.94
N PHE A 172 -3.17 -14.12 -2.31
CA PHE A 172 -3.20 -12.83 -2.98
C PHE A 172 -2.06 -12.70 -3.99
N ASP A 173 -2.29 -11.94 -5.07
CA ASP A 173 -1.30 -11.67 -6.12
C ASP A 173 -0.49 -10.39 -5.87
N GLY A 174 -0.84 -9.63 -4.86
CA GLY A 174 -0.15 -8.41 -4.48
C GLY A 174 -0.66 -7.78 -3.18
N LEU A 175 0.04 -6.74 -2.74
CA LEU A 175 -0.29 -5.97 -1.54
C LEU A 175 -0.39 -4.48 -1.87
N LYS A 176 -1.39 -3.81 -1.30
CA LYS A 176 -1.49 -2.35 -1.23
C LYS A 176 -1.04 -1.93 0.17
N LEU A 177 0.18 -1.40 0.28
CA LEU A 177 0.71 -0.86 1.53
C LEU A 177 0.22 0.58 1.67
N ASP A 178 -0.43 0.90 2.78
CA ASP A 178 -1.06 2.20 2.97
C ASP A 178 -0.59 2.91 4.24
N GLY A 179 -0.49 4.24 4.15
CA GLY A 179 -0.31 5.10 5.28
C GLY A 179 0.72 6.22 5.13
N GLN A 180 0.35 7.39 5.62
CA GLN A 180 1.25 8.56 5.71
C GLN A 180 2.49 8.25 6.55
N HIS A 181 2.30 7.49 7.62
CA HIS A 181 3.35 7.10 8.55
C HIS A 181 4.47 6.28 7.90
N LEU A 182 4.23 5.65 6.76
CA LEU A 182 5.23 4.89 6.01
C LEU A 182 6.28 5.79 5.30
N ASN A 183 6.12 7.10 5.33
CA ASN A 183 7.05 8.04 4.69
C ASN A 183 7.74 8.98 5.67
N SER A 184 7.22 9.10 6.89
CA SER A 184 7.68 10.07 7.88
C SER A 184 7.72 9.42 9.26
N VAL A 185 8.68 8.53 9.42
CA VAL A 185 8.93 7.89 10.72
C VAL A 185 9.71 8.84 11.62
N HIS A 186 9.28 8.94 12.86
CA HIS A 186 9.97 9.73 13.88
C HIS A 186 11.22 9.00 14.40
N PRO A 187 12.24 9.73 14.91
CA PRO A 187 13.31 9.11 15.66
C PRO A 187 12.75 8.30 16.84
N ASP A 188 13.24 7.08 16.99
CA ASP A 188 12.79 6.16 18.02
C ASP A 188 13.72 6.13 19.22
N TYR A 189 13.26 6.63 20.35
CA TYR A 189 14.00 6.67 21.62
C TYR A 189 13.62 5.51 22.57
N ASN A 190 12.94 4.48 22.06
CA ASN A 190 12.69 3.29 22.84
C ASN A 190 14.03 2.60 23.18
N TRP A 191 14.35 2.51 24.46
CA TRP A 191 15.62 1.95 24.93
C TRP A 191 15.77 0.44 24.62
N LYS A 192 14.70 -0.23 24.23
CA LYS A 192 14.70 -1.63 23.78
C LYS A 192 15.17 -1.81 22.35
N HIS A 193 15.14 -0.75 21.54
CA HIS A 193 15.52 -0.79 20.15
C HIS A 193 16.98 -0.37 19.94
N HIS A 194 17.21 0.81 19.36
CA HIS A 194 18.52 1.38 19.08
C HIS A 194 18.68 2.78 19.69
N PRO A 195 18.68 2.91 21.04
CA PRO A 195 18.68 4.23 21.69
C PRO A 195 19.94 5.06 21.40
N GLU A 196 21.04 4.41 21.01
CA GLU A 196 22.29 5.06 20.55
C GLU A 196 22.14 5.72 19.17
N CYS A 197 21.20 5.25 18.36
CA CYS A 197 20.92 5.72 17.00
C CYS A 197 19.39 5.84 16.77
N PRO A 198 18.70 6.78 17.42
CA PRO A 198 17.23 6.90 17.30
C PRO A 198 16.75 7.11 15.86
N GLN A 199 17.60 7.68 15.00
CA GLN A 199 17.32 7.91 13.57
C GLN A 199 17.24 6.60 12.76
N TYR A 200 17.67 5.47 13.26
CA TYR A 200 17.56 4.20 12.55
C TYR A 200 16.11 3.85 12.21
N SER A 201 15.12 4.31 12.98
CA SER A 201 13.72 4.12 12.66
C SER A 201 13.35 4.61 11.26
N TYR A 202 13.91 5.71 10.78
CA TYR A 202 13.64 6.23 9.43
C TYR A 202 14.77 5.94 8.42
N GLU A 203 16.02 5.85 8.87
CA GLU A 203 17.14 5.51 7.97
C GLU A 203 17.07 4.05 7.50
N GLN A 204 16.56 3.15 8.33
CA GLN A 204 16.40 1.73 8.01
C GLN A 204 15.00 1.36 7.51
N LEU A 205 14.06 2.30 7.43
CA LEU A 205 12.73 2.06 6.90
C LEU A 205 12.74 1.43 5.49
N PRO A 206 13.64 1.81 4.56
CA PRO A 206 13.76 1.12 3.28
C PRO A 206 14.06 -0.38 3.42
N GLY A 207 14.78 -0.79 4.47
CA GLY A 207 15.02 -2.21 4.78
C GLY A 207 13.75 -2.98 5.14
N PHE A 208 12.83 -2.33 5.82
CA PHE A 208 11.50 -2.89 6.12
C PHE A 208 10.66 -3.07 4.84
N PHE A 209 10.63 -2.09 3.95
CA PHE A 209 9.99 -2.23 2.63
C PHE A 209 10.65 -3.32 1.78
N LYS A 210 11.98 -3.40 1.84
CA LYS A 210 12.74 -4.48 1.17
C LYS A 210 12.28 -5.84 1.65
N MET A 211 12.12 -6.04 2.95
CA MET A 211 11.66 -7.30 3.53
C MET A 211 10.27 -7.68 2.97
N ILE A 212 9.30 -6.74 2.96
CA ILE A 212 7.97 -7.01 2.41
C ILE A 212 8.05 -7.36 0.92
N TYR A 213 8.80 -6.59 0.15
CA TYR A 213 8.96 -6.80 -1.29
C TYR A 213 9.59 -8.15 -1.61
N ASP A 214 10.71 -8.47 -0.98
CA ASP A 214 11.45 -9.71 -1.22
C ASP A 214 10.63 -10.92 -0.78
N GLU A 215 9.99 -10.88 0.39
CA GLU A 215 9.15 -11.97 0.90
C GLU A 215 7.97 -12.23 -0.04
N SER A 216 7.25 -11.19 -0.42
CA SER A 216 6.12 -11.31 -1.35
C SER A 216 6.54 -11.91 -2.68
N ARG A 217 7.68 -11.49 -3.22
CA ARG A 217 8.18 -11.95 -4.52
C ARG A 217 8.89 -13.31 -4.45
N SER A 218 9.31 -13.74 -3.27
CA SER A 218 9.78 -15.12 -3.07
C SER A 218 8.62 -16.13 -3.17
N ILE A 219 7.40 -15.71 -2.77
CA ILE A 219 6.18 -16.52 -2.84
C ILE A 219 5.58 -16.44 -4.26
N ASN A 220 5.39 -15.23 -4.78
CA ASN A 220 4.93 -14.97 -6.15
C ASN A 220 5.90 -14.02 -6.86
N PRO A 221 6.76 -14.51 -7.77
CA PRO A 221 7.73 -13.68 -8.49
C PRO A 221 7.13 -12.49 -9.28
N HIS A 222 5.81 -12.53 -9.52
CA HIS A 222 5.07 -11.50 -10.22
C HIS A 222 4.20 -10.64 -9.29
N ALA A 223 4.40 -10.74 -7.97
CA ALA A 223 3.62 -9.98 -7.02
C ALA A 223 3.72 -8.46 -7.28
N VAL A 224 2.58 -7.79 -7.24
CA VAL A 224 2.49 -6.33 -7.35
C VAL A 224 2.45 -5.73 -5.94
N ILE A 225 3.51 -5.03 -5.58
CA ILE A 225 3.62 -4.29 -4.32
C ILE A 225 3.37 -2.82 -4.62
N GLN A 226 2.17 -2.39 -4.27
CA GLN A 226 1.72 -1.01 -4.40
C GLN A 226 2.00 -0.28 -3.09
N ASN A 227 2.57 0.91 -3.15
CA ASN A 227 2.72 1.75 -1.98
C ASN A 227 1.87 3.01 -2.11
N CYS A 228 0.87 3.10 -1.25
CA CYS A 228 -0.07 4.21 -1.15
C CYS A 228 0.30 5.06 0.09
N PRO A 229 0.98 6.20 -0.09
CA PRO A 229 1.40 7.03 1.04
C PRO A 229 0.29 7.93 1.59
N CYS A 230 -0.98 7.59 1.41
CA CYS A 230 -2.16 8.24 1.97
C CYS A 230 -2.12 9.79 1.82
N GLY A 231 -2.29 10.28 0.59
CA GLY A 231 -2.26 11.71 0.25
C GLY A 231 -0.88 12.33 0.06
N CYS A 232 0.19 11.70 0.58
CA CYS A 232 1.57 12.20 0.48
C CYS A 232 2.29 11.73 -0.80
N CYS A 233 3.57 12.07 -0.93
CA CYS A 233 4.49 11.45 -1.88
C CYS A 233 5.35 10.42 -1.14
N MET A 234 5.68 9.33 -1.82
CA MET A 234 6.56 8.30 -1.28
C MET A 234 8.00 8.82 -1.20
N SER A 235 8.71 8.42 -0.15
CA SER A 235 10.15 8.63 -0.04
C SER A 235 10.88 7.96 -1.21
N PHE A 236 11.86 8.68 -1.79
CA PHE A 236 12.70 8.16 -2.87
C PHE A 236 13.37 6.83 -2.51
N TYR A 237 13.82 6.68 -1.26
CA TYR A 237 14.53 5.50 -0.79
C TYR A 237 13.63 4.26 -0.61
N ASN A 238 12.30 4.44 -0.62
CA ASN A 238 11.35 3.33 -0.61
C ASN A 238 10.97 2.87 -2.02
N LEU A 239 11.24 3.69 -3.06
CA LEU A 239 10.91 3.38 -4.46
C LEU A 239 11.55 2.08 -4.98
N PRO A 240 12.77 1.67 -4.54
CA PRO A 240 13.36 0.39 -4.95
C PRO A 240 12.54 -0.84 -4.59
N TYR A 241 11.62 -0.72 -3.65
CA TYR A 241 10.85 -1.84 -3.08
C TYR A 241 9.35 -1.70 -3.36
N THR A 242 9.01 -1.09 -4.49
CA THR A 242 7.63 -0.98 -4.98
C THR A 242 7.62 -1.09 -6.50
N ASN A 243 6.74 -1.90 -7.05
CA ASN A 243 6.57 -2.00 -8.50
C ASN A 243 5.26 -1.38 -8.99
N GLN A 244 4.55 -0.65 -8.12
CA GLN A 244 3.46 0.24 -8.51
C GLN A 244 3.39 1.42 -7.53
N THR A 245 3.72 2.62 -8.02
CA THR A 245 3.55 3.89 -7.29
C THR A 245 2.12 4.39 -7.44
N VAL A 246 1.64 5.22 -6.51
CA VAL A 246 0.23 5.64 -6.44
C VAL A 246 0.10 7.16 -6.39
N ALA A 247 -0.89 7.72 -7.05
CA ALA A 247 -1.29 9.12 -6.90
C ALA A 247 -1.69 9.43 -5.46
N SER A 248 -2.22 8.44 -4.76
CA SER A 248 -2.55 8.45 -3.34
C SER A 248 -3.49 9.57 -2.94
N ASP A 249 -4.76 9.24 -2.81
CA ASP A 249 -5.86 10.12 -2.39
C ASP A 249 -5.82 11.52 -3.04
N PRO A 250 -5.76 11.60 -4.37
CA PRO A 250 -5.72 12.90 -5.03
C PRO A 250 -7.08 13.59 -4.91
N THR A 251 -7.06 14.83 -4.45
CA THR A 251 -8.28 15.67 -4.34
C THR A 251 -8.60 16.42 -5.64
N SER A 252 -7.75 16.28 -6.66
CA SER A 252 -7.93 16.95 -7.94
C SER A 252 -7.10 16.28 -9.05
N SER A 253 -7.57 16.44 -10.28
CA SER A 253 -6.91 15.89 -11.47
C SER A 253 -5.48 16.42 -11.68
N TRP A 254 -5.19 17.66 -11.26
CA TRP A 254 -3.84 18.23 -11.37
C TRP A 254 -2.85 17.54 -10.43
N GLN A 255 -3.29 17.07 -9.25
CA GLN A 255 -2.44 16.29 -8.34
C GLN A 255 -2.05 14.95 -8.97
N VAL A 256 -2.97 14.27 -9.63
CA VAL A 256 -2.67 13.04 -10.38
C VAL A 256 -1.58 13.30 -11.42
N ARG A 257 -1.70 14.39 -12.19
CA ARG A 257 -0.70 14.75 -13.20
C ARG A 257 0.64 15.10 -12.59
N LEU A 258 0.66 15.95 -11.56
CA LEU A 258 1.91 16.39 -10.92
C LEU A 258 2.68 15.21 -10.31
N LYS A 259 2.00 14.40 -9.49
CA LYS A 259 2.60 13.20 -8.89
C LYS A 259 3.07 12.22 -9.98
N GLY A 260 2.28 12.06 -11.04
CA GLY A 260 2.65 11.24 -12.19
C GLY A 260 3.94 11.71 -12.88
N TYR A 261 4.10 13.00 -13.11
CA TYR A 261 5.35 13.56 -13.66
C TYR A 261 6.54 13.31 -12.73
N VAL A 262 6.36 13.49 -11.40
CA VAL A 262 7.41 13.24 -10.40
C VAL A 262 7.84 11.78 -10.44
N TYR A 263 6.88 10.84 -10.32
CA TYR A 263 7.22 9.40 -10.31
C TYR A 263 7.82 8.94 -11.63
N LYS A 264 7.29 9.40 -12.78
CA LYS A 264 7.85 9.05 -14.09
C LYS A 264 9.25 9.66 -14.33
N ALA A 265 9.58 10.76 -13.66
CA ALA A 265 10.93 11.30 -13.66
C ALA A 265 11.90 10.48 -12.79
N LEU A 266 11.44 9.99 -11.63
CA LEU A 266 12.26 9.27 -10.69
C LEU A 266 12.38 7.77 -11.01
N VAL A 267 11.28 7.14 -11.45
CA VAL A 267 11.18 5.69 -11.69
C VAL A 267 10.43 5.40 -13.00
N PRO A 268 11.02 5.71 -14.14
CA PRO A 268 10.32 5.70 -15.45
C PRO A 268 9.83 4.33 -15.90
N ARG A 269 10.34 3.23 -15.29
CA ARG A 269 9.97 1.85 -15.61
C ARG A 269 8.97 1.23 -14.63
N THR A 270 8.59 2.00 -13.59
CA THR A 270 7.62 1.56 -12.59
C THR A 270 6.23 2.03 -12.98
N ALA A 271 5.24 1.16 -12.84
CA ALA A 271 3.85 1.53 -13.06
C ALA A 271 3.42 2.64 -12.08
N TYR A 272 2.64 3.58 -12.60
CA TYR A 272 2.04 4.64 -11.81
C TYR A 272 0.53 4.47 -11.81
N PHE A 273 -0.05 4.21 -10.65
CA PHE A 273 -1.47 4.05 -10.45
C PHE A 273 -2.12 5.40 -10.15
N GLY A 274 -3.14 5.77 -10.93
CA GLY A 274 -3.86 7.04 -10.77
C GLY A 274 -4.77 7.10 -9.53
N ASP A 275 -4.73 6.05 -8.72
CA ASP A 275 -5.63 5.76 -7.63
C ASP A 275 -7.08 5.44 -8.08
N HIS A 276 -7.97 5.19 -7.12
CA HIS A 276 -9.37 5.04 -7.42
C HIS A 276 -9.97 6.43 -7.67
N VAL A 277 -10.08 6.77 -8.92
CA VAL A 277 -10.52 8.10 -9.37
C VAL A 277 -11.84 8.49 -8.71
N GLU A 278 -11.82 9.57 -7.97
CA GLU A 278 -13.04 10.26 -7.56
C GLU A 278 -13.46 11.24 -8.66
N LEU A 279 -14.73 11.28 -8.97
CA LEU A 279 -15.21 12.22 -9.98
C LEU A 279 -15.19 13.63 -9.39
N SER A 280 -14.31 14.50 -9.91
CA SER A 280 -14.40 15.93 -9.65
C SER A 280 -15.62 16.53 -10.34
N ASP A 281 -16.01 17.72 -9.92
CA ASP A 281 -17.12 18.46 -10.51
C ASP A 281 -16.96 18.71 -12.03
N ASN A 282 -15.71 18.66 -12.51
CA ASN A 282 -15.39 18.85 -13.93
C ASN A 282 -15.41 17.54 -14.74
N GLY A 283 -15.43 16.36 -14.09
CA GLY A 283 -15.47 15.05 -14.73
C GLY A 283 -14.25 14.68 -15.56
N ASP A 284 -13.09 15.34 -15.34
CA ASP A 284 -11.86 15.15 -16.12
C ASP A 284 -10.83 14.22 -15.47
N ASP A 285 -11.16 13.57 -14.37
CA ASP A 285 -10.23 12.78 -13.56
C ASP A 285 -9.69 11.56 -14.33
N PHE A 286 -10.55 10.82 -15.01
CA PHE A 286 -10.13 9.72 -15.87
C PHE A 286 -9.28 10.20 -17.05
N ALA A 287 -9.65 11.33 -17.67
CA ALA A 287 -8.86 11.91 -18.77
C ALA A 287 -7.45 12.31 -18.29
N SER A 288 -7.34 12.84 -17.07
CA SER A 288 -6.05 13.20 -16.47
C SER A 288 -5.20 11.96 -16.18
N SER A 289 -5.79 10.90 -15.62
CA SER A 289 -5.11 9.63 -15.38
C SER A 289 -4.64 9.01 -16.70
N PHE A 290 -5.49 8.97 -17.70
CA PHE A 290 -5.14 8.48 -19.03
C PHE A 290 -4.05 9.33 -19.69
N GLY A 291 -4.19 10.66 -19.65
CA GLY A 291 -3.24 11.60 -20.27
C GLY A 291 -1.83 11.53 -19.71
N ILE A 292 -1.68 11.25 -18.39
CA ILE A 292 -0.37 11.01 -17.76
C ILE A 292 0.12 9.57 -17.96
N GLY A 293 -0.67 8.69 -18.57
CA GLY A 293 -0.36 7.27 -18.69
C GLY A 293 -0.32 6.56 -17.34
N ALA A 294 -1.25 6.91 -16.45
CA ALA A 294 -1.47 6.19 -15.22
C ALA A 294 -2.27 4.91 -15.47
N VAL A 295 -2.05 3.92 -14.62
CA VAL A 295 -2.95 2.78 -14.50
C VAL A 295 -4.31 3.28 -14.00
N LEU A 296 -5.37 2.89 -14.68
CA LEU A 296 -6.72 3.36 -14.33
C LEU A 296 -7.27 2.57 -13.14
N GLY A 297 -7.80 3.30 -12.16
CA GLY A 297 -8.45 2.76 -10.98
C GLY A 297 -9.89 3.23 -10.84
N THR A 298 -10.71 2.44 -10.16
CA THR A 298 -12.09 2.79 -9.84
C THR A 298 -12.51 2.10 -8.54
N LYS A 299 -13.50 2.71 -7.85
CA LYS A 299 -14.10 2.19 -6.60
C LYS A 299 -15.63 2.13 -6.65
N PHE A 300 -16.22 1.95 -7.83
CA PHE A 300 -17.66 1.89 -7.96
C PHE A 300 -18.28 0.73 -7.15
N THR A 301 -19.51 0.94 -6.67
CA THR A 301 -20.34 -0.09 -6.05
C THR A 301 -21.35 -0.63 -7.04
N TRP A 302 -21.73 -1.93 -6.94
CA TRP A 302 -22.68 -2.55 -7.85
C TRP A 302 -23.43 -3.73 -7.19
N PRO A 303 -24.78 -3.86 -7.39
CA PRO A 303 -25.65 -2.86 -8.02
C PRO A 303 -25.60 -1.55 -7.22
N LYS A 304 -25.81 -0.41 -7.89
CA LYS A 304 -25.94 0.87 -7.18
C LYS A 304 -27.10 0.72 -6.19
N ASN A 305 -26.81 0.86 -4.91
CA ASN A 305 -27.84 1.08 -3.92
C ASN A 305 -28.42 2.47 -4.22
N ASN A 306 -29.68 2.51 -4.66
CA ASN A 306 -30.42 3.75 -4.90
C ASN A 306 -30.68 4.49 -3.59
#